data_4e8d103bd8ae3547287a5d8103d7466d
#
_entry.id   4e8d103bd8ae3547287a5d8103d7466d
#
_cell.length_a   1.000
_cell.length_b   1.000
_cell.length_c   1.000
_cell.angle_alpha   90.00
_cell.angle_beta   90.00
_cell.angle_gamma   90.00
#
_symmetry.space_group_name_H-M   'P 1'
#
loop_
_entity.id
_entity.type
_entity.pdbx_description
1 polymer ?
#
loop_
_entity_poly.entity_id
_entity_poly.type
_entity_poly.pdbx_seq_one_letter_code
_entity_poly.pdbx_strand_id
1 'polypeptide(L)'
;MNNILMGKVAVITGATGGLGACIAVKLIEEGCDLRLISSQLGKVETFARRLKDQYPERSIEHYGADFRNLVAVQDLIQLLRSKVDATILINCAGVFPIKDISHSTVADYDHCFDVNVRAPFLLSQGLAENMKKIGWGRIVNLGSSSSYNGSKDTGLYCASKHALLGLSRSLHQELKEFNIRVFCVSPGSIQTDMGKTDTRQDFSNFLRPEEVAEYIVFIIKFDNELISDELRLNRVIVQ
;
A
#
# COMPACT_ATOMS: atom_id res chain seq x y z
N MET A 1 4.19 16.87 -20.93
CA MET A 1 4.86 16.75 -19.63
C MET A 1 5.65 15.46 -19.64
N ASN A 2 6.93 15.48 -19.22
CA ASN A 2 7.70 14.23 -19.11
C ASN A 2 7.03 13.31 -18.09
N ASN A 3 6.82 12.05 -18.44
CA ASN A 3 6.28 11.07 -17.52
C ASN A 3 7.37 10.68 -16.50
N ILE A 4 7.32 11.25 -15.30
CA ILE A 4 8.34 11.04 -14.24
C ILE A 4 8.35 9.61 -13.69
N LEU A 5 7.33 8.81 -13.96
CA LEU A 5 7.23 7.42 -13.51
C LEU A 5 7.85 6.43 -14.51
N MET A 6 8.13 6.86 -15.74
CA MET A 6 8.73 6.02 -16.77
C MET A 6 10.06 5.41 -16.30
N GLY A 7 10.17 4.09 -16.30
CA GLY A 7 11.35 3.34 -15.86
C GLY A 7 11.60 3.31 -14.35
N LYS A 8 10.69 3.87 -13.54
CA LYS A 8 10.76 3.72 -12.07
C LYS A 8 10.32 2.32 -11.66
N VAL A 9 10.88 1.82 -10.57
CA VAL A 9 10.53 0.51 -10.02
C VAL A 9 9.61 0.67 -8.82
N ALA A 10 8.41 0.08 -8.91
CA ALA A 10 7.41 0.10 -7.88
C ALA A 10 7.31 -1.26 -7.15
N VAL A 11 7.51 -1.23 -5.84
CA VAL A 11 7.25 -2.36 -4.92
C VAL A 11 5.83 -2.22 -4.39
N ILE A 12 4.98 -3.23 -4.60
CA ILE A 12 3.56 -3.19 -4.23
C ILE A 12 3.25 -4.38 -3.33
N THR A 13 2.88 -4.14 -2.08
CA THR A 13 2.39 -5.18 -1.17
C THR A 13 0.88 -5.37 -1.30
N GLY A 14 0.38 -6.58 -1.08
CA GLY A 14 -1.02 -6.88 -1.32
C GLY A 14 -1.42 -6.78 -2.79
N ALA A 15 -0.48 -7.01 -3.70
CA ALA A 15 -0.61 -6.79 -5.14
C ALA A 15 -1.71 -7.62 -5.82
N THR A 16 -2.20 -8.68 -5.18
CA THR A 16 -3.31 -9.53 -5.68
C THR A 16 -4.66 -9.19 -5.08
N GLY A 17 -4.73 -8.23 -4.14
CA GLY A 17 -5.98 -7.69 -3.61
C GLY A 17 -6.62 -6.71 -4.60
N GLY A 18 -7.93 -6.44 -4.45
CA GLY A 18 -8.68 -5.59 -5.39
C GLY A 18 -8.00 -4.25 -5.66
N LEU A 19 -7.62 -3.50 -4.62
CA LEU A 19 -6.94 -2.21 -4.79
C LEU A 19 -5.49 -2.37 -5.27
N GLY A 20 -4.72 -3.29 -4.68
CA GLY A 20 -3.31 -3.49 -5.03
C GLY A 20 -3.12 -3.89 -6.50
N ALA A 21 -4.03 -4.71 -7.04
CA ALA A 21 -4.03 -5.08 -8.45
C ALA A 21 -4.34 -3.89 -9.37
N CYS A 22 -5.31 -3.04 -9.00
CA CYS A 22 -5.61 -1.82 -9.77
C CYS A 22 -4.43 -0.84 -9.75
N ILE A 23 -3.75 -0.66 -8.59
CA ILE A 23 -2.55 0.18 -8.51
C ILE A 23 -1.43 -0.38 -9.40
N ALA A 24 -1.20 -1.70 -9.39
CA ALA A 24 -0.18 -2.33 -10.23
C ALA A 24 -0.45 -2.08 -11.72
N VAL A 25 -1.70 -2.23 -12.17
CA VAL A 25 -2.10 -1.94 -13.56
C VAL A 25 -1.86 -0.47 -13.90
N LYS A 26 -2.28 0.46 -13.04
CA LYS A 26 -2.09 1.89 -13.29
C LYS A 26 -0.62 2.30 -13.33
N LEU A 27 0.22 1.73 -12.48
CA LEU A 27 1.67 2.03 -12.47
C LEU A 27 2.38 1.48 -13.70
N ILE A 28 2.02 0.28 -14.16
CA ILE A 28 2.64 -0.28 -15.37
C ILE A 28 2.19 0.47 -16.63
N GLU A 29 0.94 0.95 -16.71
CA GLU A 29 0.45 1.85 -17.75
C GLU A 29 1.25 3.17 -17.82
N GLU A 30 1.74 3.65 -16.68
CA GLU A 30 2.66 4.81 -16.59
C GLU A 30 4.13 4.45 -16.87
N GLY A 31 4.41 3.22 -17.26
CA GLY A 31 5.75 2.78 -17.64
C GLY A 31 6.66 2.38 -16.47
N CYS A 32 6.10 2.09 -15.29
CA CYS A 32 6.87 1.52 -14.20
C CYS A 32 7.22 0.05 -14.45
N ASP A 33 8.35 -0.38 -13.89
CA ASP A 33 8.64 -1.78 -13.62
C ASP A 33 8.07 -2.17 -12.25
N LEU A 34 7.69 -3.43 -12.07
CA LEU A 34 6.93 -3.85 -10.89
C LEU A 34 7.62 -4.95 -10.10
N ARG A 35 7.53 -4.85 -8.76
CA ARG A 35 7.80 -5.93 -7.81
C ARG A 35 6.54 -6.17 -6.98
N LEU A 36 5.87 -7.26 -7.30
CA LEU A 36 4.55 -7.59 -6.76
C LEU A 36 4.71 -8.55 -5.58
N ILE A 37 4.13 -8.19 -4.43
CA ILE A 37 4.23 -8.98 -3.20
C ILE A 37 2.83 -9.38 -2.73
N SER A 38 2.66 -10.68 -2.43
CA SER A 38 1.42 -11.22 -1.85
C SER A 38 1.76 -12.36 -0.88
N SER A 39 0.91 -12.59 0.10
CA SER A 39 1.00 -13.79 0.95
C SER A 39 0.68 -15.10 0.20
N GLN A 40 0.07 -15.00 -0.98
CA GLN A 40 -0.33 -16.14 -1.82
C GLN A 40 0.54 -16.18 -3.09
N LEU A 41 1.68 -16.89 -3.03
CA LEU A 41 2.66 -16.96 -4.12
C LEU A 41 2.02 -17.32 -5.47
N GLY A 42 1.20 -18.37 -5.54
CA GLY A 42 0.60 -18.79 -6.81
C GLY A 42 -0.34 -17.76 -7.45
N LYS A 43 -1.02 -16.94 -6.61
CA LYS A 43 -1.85 -15.85 -7.12
C LYS A 43 -1.01 -14.71 -7.69
N VAL A 44 0.07 -14.32 -7.01
CA VAL A 44 0.92 -13.22 -7.49
C VAL A 44 1.72 -13.63 -8.72
N GLU A 45 2.15 -14.88 -8.80
CA GLU A 45 2.79 -15.44 -10.00
C GLU A 45 1.85 -15.40 -11.22
N THR A 46 0.61 -15.86 -11.06
CA THR A 46 -0.40 -15.82 -12.13
C THR A 46 -0.68 -14.38 -12.58
N PHE A 47 -0.79 -13.45 -11.62
CA PHE A 47 -1.01 -12.05 -11.91
C PHE A 47 0.19 -11.41 -12.62
N ALA A 48 1.40 -11.67 -12.16
CA ALA A 48 2.64 -11.18 -12.78
C ALA A 48 2.79 -11.67 -14.23
N ARG A 49 2.49 -12.96 -14.47
CA ARG A 49 2.51 -13.54 -15.81
C ARG A 49 1.55 -12.83 -16.75
N ARG A 50 0.30 -12.64 -16.32
CA ARG A 50 -0.72 -11.90 -17.11
C ARG A 50 -0.25 -10.48 -17.46
N LEU A 51 0.33 -9.76 -16.50
CA LEU A 51 0.87 -8.43 -16.77
C LEU A 51 2.06 -8.48 -17.74
N LYS A 52 2.94 -9.48 -17.62
CA LYS A 52 4.08 -9.64 -18.52
C LYS A 52 3.66 -9.92 -19.96
N ASP A 53 2.59 -10.69 -20.15
CA ASP A 53 2.01 -10.95 -21.48
C ASP A 53 1.44 -9.66 -22.11
N GLN A 54 0.86 -8.76 -21.30
CA GLN A 54 0.30 -7.49 -21.75
C GLN A 54 1.33 -6.38 -21.95
N TYR A 55 2.42 -6.40 -21.15
CA TYR A 55 3.48 -5.38 -21.13
C TYR A 55 4.87 -6.04 -21.23
N PRO A 56 5.20 -6.68 -22.36
CA PRO A 56 6.40 -7.49 -22.52
C PRO A 56 7.71 -6.69 -22.36
N GLU A 57 7.66 -5.37 -22.57
CA GLU A 57 8.79 -4.45 -22.43
C GLU A 57 9.09 -4.07 -20.97
N ARG A 58 8.18 -4.37 -20.02
CA ARG A 58 8.36 -4.03 -18.60
C ARG A 58 9.00 -5.18 -17.81
N SER A 59 9.80 -4.84 -16.82
CA SER A 59 10.31 -5.82 -15.85
C SER A 59 9.26 -6.04 -14.76
N ILE A 60 8.84 -7.29 -14.57
CA ILE A 60 7.85 -7.66 -13.56
C ILE A 60 8.38 -8.84 -12.77
N GLU A 61 8.64 -8.62 -11.50
CA GLU A 61 9.03 -9.64 -10.54
C GLU A 61 7.92 -9.87 -9.52
N HIS A 62 7.88 -11.05 -8.93
CA HIS A 62 6.88 -11.39 -7.92
C HIS A 62 7.48 -12.16 -6.76
N TYR A 63 6.90 -11.99 -5.56
CA TYR A 63 7.39 -12.58 -4.33
C TYR A 63 6.22 -12.99 -3.43
N GLY A 64 6.36 -14.17 -2.81
CA GLY A 64 5.48 -14.62 -1.73
C GLY A 64 6.05 -14.21 -0.38
N ALA A 65 5.28 -13.49 0.45
CA ALA A 65 5.69 -13.16 1.81
C ALA A 65 4.48 -13.07 2.74
N ASP A 66 4.52 -13.84 3.82
CA ASP A 66 3.57 -13.70 4.92
C ASP A 66 4.11 -12.67 5.93
N PHE A 67 3.45 -11.54 6.04
CA PHE A 67 3.91 -10.44 6.90
C PHE A 67 3.75 -10.70 8.41
N ARG A 68 3.13 -11.79 8.79
CA ARG A 68 3.16 -12.29 10.18
C ARG A 68 4.54 -12.89 10.52
N ASN A 69 5.25 -13.39 9.54
CA ASN A 69 6.57 -13.98 9.71
C ASN A 69 7.66 -12.91 9.55
N LEU A 70 8.25 -12.50 10.67
CA LEU A 70 9.29 -11.47 10.70
C LEU A 70 10.52 -11.85 9.84
N VAL A 71 10.92 -13.12 9.86
CA VAL A 71 12.08 -13.61 9.08
C VAL A 71 11.80 -13.46 7.59
N ALA A 72 10.61 -13.90 7.12
CA ALA A 72 10.23 -13.75 5.72
C ALA A 72 10.19 -12.28 5.28
N VAL A 73 9.79 -11.36 6.17
CA VAL A 73 9.80 -9.91 5.87
C VAL A 73 11.24 -9.40 5.76
N GLN A 74 12.13 -9.82 6.66
CA GLN A 74 13.54 -9.41 6.64
C GLN A 74 14.27 -9.93 5.40
N ASP A 75 14.06 -11.19 5.04
CA ASP A 75 14.65 -11.81 3.83
C ASP A 75 14.18 -11.08 2.57
N LEU A 76 12.88 -10.78 2.49
CA LEU A 76 12.32 -9.99 1.39
C LEU A 76 12.96 -8.59 1.30
N ILE A 77 13.11 -7.90 2.41
CA ILE A 77 13.74 -6.58 2.47
C ILE A 77 15.19 -6.65 2.02
N GLN A 78 15.96 -7.65 2.47
CA GLN A 78 17.34 -7.84 2.06
C GLN A 78 17.43 -8.05 0.54
N LEU A 79 16.55 -8.87 -0.02
CA LEU A 79 16.46 -9.10 -1.46
C LEU A 79 16.12 -7.81 -2.23
N LEU A 80 15.13 -7.05 -1.79
CA LEU A 80 14.73 -5.78 -2.44
C LEU A 80 15.86 -4.73 -2.37
N ARG A 81 16.55 -4.64 -1.22
CA ARG A 81 17.68 -3.70 -1.04
C ARG A 81 18.86 -4.01 -1.95
N SER A 82 19.15 -5.28 -2.20
CA SER A 82 20.27 -5.69 -3.05
C SER A 82 20.14 -5.21 -4.51
N LYS A 83 18.92 -4.93 -4.96
CA LYS A 83 18.60 -4.46 -6.32
C LYS A 83 18.76 -2.95 -6.53
N VAL A 84 18.83 -2.16 -5.46
CA VAL A 84 19.14 -0.71 -5.40
C VAL A 84 18.24 0.24 -6.24
N ASP A 85 17.23 -0.23 -6.94
CA ASP A 85 16.45 0.51 -7.95
C ASP A 85 15.02 0.83 -7.53
N ALA A 86 14.51 0.26 -6.43
CA ALA A 86 13.15 0.51 -5.95
C ALA A 86 13.00 1.95 -5.44
N THR A 87 12.18 2.73 -6.13
CA THR A 87 11.93 4.14 -5.82
C THR A 87 10.48 4.45 -5.46
N ILE A 88 9.59 3.50 -5.67
CA ILE A 88 8.18 3.60 -5.27
C ILE A 88 7.84 2.42 -4.37
N LEU A 89 7.25 2.69 -3.21
CA LEU A 89 6.73 1.68 -2.28
C LEU A 89 5.24 1.93 -2.03
N ILE A 90 4.42 0.94 -2.34
CA ILE A 90 2.98 0.96 -2.06
C ILE A 90 2.68 -0.10 -0.98
N ASN A 91 2.51 0.34 0.25
CA ASN A 91 2.08 -0.48 1.37
C ASN A 91 0.54 -0.65 1.32
N CYS A 92 0.07 -1.57 0.46
CA CYS A 92 -1.36 -1.85 0.24
C CYS A 92 -1.83 -3.15 0.93
N ALA A 93 -0.92 -4.02 1.39
CA ALA A 93 -1.30 -5.18 2.18
C ALA A 93 -1.96 -4.74 3.49
N GLY A 94 -3.02 -5.44 3.89
CA GLY A 94 -3.73 -5.16 5.13
C GLY A 94 -4.68 -6.28 5.50
N VAL A 95 -5.06 -6.31 6.77
CA VAL A 95 -6.11 -7.16 7.31
C VAL A 95 -7.13 -6.30 8.05
N PHE A 96 -8.38 -6.74 8.04
CA PHE A 96 -9.50 -6.02 8.64
C PHE A 96 -10.26 -6.95 9.61
N PRO A 97 -9.78 -7.15 10.85
CA PRO A 97 -10.50 -7.92 11.85
C PRO A 97 -11.75 -7.16 12.29
N ILE A 98 -12.91 -7.84 12.22
CA ILE A 98 -14.19 -7.39 12.80
C ILE A 98 -14.46 -8.32 13.97
N LYS A 99 -14.27 -7.82 15.19
CA LYS A 99 -14.38 -8.62 16.40
C LYS A 99 -14.62 -7.72 17.62
N ASP A 100 -15.58 -8.10 18.45
CA ASP A 100 -15.81 -7.46 19.74
C ASP A 100 -14.55 -7.49 20.60
N ILE A 101 -14.30 -6.43 21.37
CA ILE A 101 -13.09 -6.28 22.18
C ILE A 101 -12.96 -7.38 23.24
N SER A 102 -14.08 -7.84 23.80
CA SER A 102 -14.09 -8.89 24.83
C SER A 102 -13.69 -10.27 24.28
N HIS A 103 -13.78 -10.46 22.96
CA HIS A 103 -13.39 -11.69 22.25
C HIS A 103 -12.06 -11.56 21.51
N SER A 104 -11.49 -10.36 21.46
CA SER A 104 -10.20 -10.12 20.79
C SER A 104 -9.06 -10.73 21.61
N THR A 105 -8.14 -11.41 20.93
CA THR A 105 -6.98 -12.09 21.55
C THR A 105 -5.69 -11.35 21.22
N VAL A 106 -4.59 -11.66 21.96
CA VAL A 106 -3.25 -11.17 21.63
C VAL A 106 -2.85 -11.60 20.21
N ALA A 107 -3.20 -12.81 19.79
CA ALA A 107 -2.92 -13.27 18.43
C ALA A 107 -3.65 -12.45 17.36
N ASP A 108 -4.88 -11.99 17.62
CA ASP A 108 -5.59 -11.06 16.72
C ASP A 108 -4.89 -9.70 16.66
N TYR A 109 -4.40 -9.21 17.80
CA TYR A 109 -3.62 -7.97 17.88
C TYR A 109 -2.32 -8.10 17.10
N ASP A 110 -1.52 -9.13 17.37
CA ASP A 110 -0.24 -9.37 16.71
C ASP A 110 -0.44 -9.47 15.20
N HIS A 111 -1.38 -10.29 14.75
CA HIS A 111 -1.69 -10.41 13.30
C HIS A 111 -2.05 -9.06 12.68
N CYS A 112 -2.92 -8.29 13.32
CA CYS A 112 -3.35 -7.00 12.79
C CYS A 112 -2.18 -6.00 12.71
N PHE A 113 -1.38 -5.89 13.77
CA PHE A 113 -0.26 -4.96 13.82
C PHE A 113 0.93 -5.40 12.97
N ASP A 114 1.19 -6.70 12.88
CA ASP A 114 2.24 -7.24 12.03
C ASP A 114 2.03 -6.86 10.56
N VAL A 115 0.81 -7.02 10.08
CA VAL A 115 0.49 -6.75 8.67
C VAL A 115 0.28 -5.25 8.42
N ASN A 116 -0.50 -4.56 9.27
CA ASN A 116 -0.93 -3.19 9.01
C ASN A 116 0.10 -2.12 9.43
N VAL A 117 1.04 -2.44 10.33
CA VAL A 117 1.98 -1.47 10.91
C VAL A 117 3.42 -1.92 10.78
N ARG A 118 3.79 -3.11 11.33
CA ARG A 118 5.18 -3.58 11.36
C ARG A 118 5.75 -3.76 9.96
N ALA A 119 5.02 -4.42 9.06
CA ALA A 119 5.50 -4.62 7.70
C ALA A 119 5.68 -3.31 6.92
N PRO A 120 4.73 -2.35 6.89
CA PRO A 120 4.95 -1.02 6.32
C PRO A 120 6.15 -0.28 6.91
N PHE A 121 6.35 -0.34 8.23
CA PHE A 121 7.51 0.26 8.89
C PHE A 121 8.82 -0.34 8.36
N LEU A 122 8.96 -1.67 8.40
CA LEU A 122 10.19 -2.36 8.00
C LEU A 122 10.51 -2.18 6.51
N LEU A 123 9.50 -2.24 5.64
CA LEU A 123 9.66 -2.01 4.21
C LEU A 123 10.07 -0.57 3.91
N SER A 124 9.44 0.41 4.57
CA SER A 124 9.81 1.82 4.44
C SER A 124 11.25 2.07 4.90
N GLN A 125 11.64 1.54 6.07
CA GLN A 125 13.00 1.60 6.59
C GLN A 125 13.99 0.95 5.63
N GLY A 126 13.66 -0.25 5.13
CA GLY A 126 14.53 -1.02 4.27
C GLY A 126 14.81 -0.38 2.91
N LEU A 127 13.83 0.31 2.33
CA LEU A 127 13.96 0.92 1.00
C LEU A 127 14.37 2.40 1.05
N ALA A 128 14.17 3.10 2.17
CA ALA A 128 14.48 4.52 2.28
C ALA A 128 15.93 4.85 1.99
N GLU A 129 16.88 4.00 2.42
CA GLU A 129 18.31 4.24 2.18
C GLU A 129 18.68 4.26 0.68
N ASN A 130 18.07 3.39 -0.12
CA ASN A 130 18.27 3.41 -1.57
C ASN A 130 17.62 4.65 -2.20
N MET A 131 16.41 5.00 -1.75
CA MET A 131 15.73 6.23 -2.20
C MET A 131 16.53 7.49 -1.85
N LYS A 132 17.14 7.57 -0.64
CA LYS A 132 18.02 8.68 -0.25
C LYS A 132 19.24 8.81 -1.17
N LYS A 133 19.88 7.70 -1.50
CA LYS A 133 21.05 7.69 -2.43
C LYS A 133 20.66 8.17 -3.83
N ILE A 134 19.44 7.84 -4.28
CA ILE A 134 18.93 8.25 -5.60
C ILE A 134 18.45 9.71 -5.57
N GLY A 135 18.12 10.28 -4.39
CA GLY A 135 17.55 11.63 -4.23
C GLY A 135 16.10 11.72 -4.74
N TRP A 136 15.38 10.60 -4.76
CA TRP A 136 13.98 10.54 -5.19
C TRP A 136 13.28 9.30 -4.62
N GLY A 137 12.07 9.46 -4.11
CA GLY A 137 11.26 8.36 -3.62
C GLY A 137 9.79 8.71 -3.43
N ARG A 138 8.92 7.70 -3.50
CA ARG A 138 7.49 7.80 -3.21
C ARG A 138 7.08 6.62 -2.35
N ILE A 139 6.58 6.90 -1.15
CA ILE A 139 6.06 5.87 -0.22
C ILE A 139 4.58 6.18 0.00
N VAL A 140 3.71 5.24 -0.32
CA VAL A 140 2.27 5.33 -0.08
C VAL A 140 1.87 4.28 0.94
N ASN A 141 1.36 4.74 2.07
CA ASN A 141 0.76 3.89 3.10
C ASN A 141 -0.76 3.93 2.96
N LEU A 142 -1.39 2.76 2.75
CA LEU A 142 -2.85 2.66 2.69
C LEU A 142 -3.44 2.72 4.10
N GLY A 143 -3.86 3.93 4.48
CA GLY A 143 -4.67 4.19 5.65
C GLY A 143 -6.12 3.69 5.49
N SER A 144 -7.03 4.37 6.11
CA SER A 144 -8.49 4.14 6.05
C SER A 144 -9.21 5.35 6.65
N SER A 145 -10.50 5.51 6.42
CA SER A 145 -11.35 6.37 7.27
C SER A 145 -11.19 6.03 8.76
N SER A 146 -10.87 4.78 9.08
CA SER A 146 -10.53 4.31 10.43
C SER A 146 -9.17 4.81 10.95
N SER A 147 -8.40 5.56 10.17
CA SER A 147 -7.21 6.28 10.66
C SER A 147 -7.57 7.53 11.47
N TYR A 148 -8.84 7.96 11.42
CA TYR A 148 -9.33 9.19 12.05
C TYR A 148 -10.56 8.95 12.93
N ASN A 149 -11.25 7.83 12.74
CA ASN A 149 -12.50 7.51 13.43
C ASN A 149 -12.45 6.13 14.07
N GLY A 150 -13.15 5.94 15.18
CA GLY A 150 -13.46 4.63 15.75
C GLY A 150 -14.73 4.04 15.12
N SER A 151 -14.83 2.71 15.08
CA SER A 151 -16.03 2.00 14.71
C SER A 151 -16.21 0.77 15.60
N LYS A 152 -17.45 0.42 15.88
CA LYS A 152 -17.78 -0.75 16.70
C LYS A 152 -17.17 -2.02 16.10
N ASP A 153 -16.69 -2.91 16.93
CA ASP A 153 -16.12 -4.22 16.59
C ASP A 153 -14.86 -4.17 15.70
N THR A 154 -14.24 -3.00 15.53
CA THR A 154 -13.03 -2.82 14.70
C THR A 154 -11.88 -2.16 15.45
N GLY A 155 -11.85 -2.29 16.79
CA GLY A 155 -10.89 -1.59 17.65
C GLY A 155 -9.43 -1.82 17.26
N LEU A 156 -9.03 -3.07 17.02
CA LEU A 156 -7.65 -3.39 16.59
C LEU A 156 -7.31 -2.78 15.23
N TYR A 157 -8.24 -2.85 14.29
CA TYR A 157 -8.06 -2.24 12.96
C TYR A 157 -7.91 -0.72 13.06
N CYS A 158 -8.83 -0.05 13.77
CA CYS A 158 -8.76 1.40 13.98
C CYS A 158 -7.44 1.80 14.62
N ALA A 159 -7.01 1.10 15.69
CA ALA A 159 -5.72 1.34 16.34
C ALA A 159 -4.56 1.20 15.37
N SER A 160 -4.53 0.13 14.57
CA SER A 160 -3.47 -0.09 13.58
C SER A 160 -3.43 1.00 12.49
N LYS A 161 -4.59 1.49 12.05
CA LYS A 161 -4.65 2.54 11.02
C LYS A 161 -4.33 3.93 11.57
N HIS A 162 -4.64 4.24 12.83
CA HIS A 162 -4.13 5.42 13.53
C HIS A 162 -2.60 5.37 13.70
N ALA A 163 -2.06 4.19 14.07
CA ALA A 163 -0.61 4.00 14.18
C ALA A 163 0.09 4.20 12.82
N LEU A 164 -0.47 3.67 11.74
CA LEU A 164 0.07 3.84 10.40
C LEU A 164 0.05 5.30 9.93
N LEU A 165 -1.00 6.06 10.28
CA LEU A 165 -1.07 7.50 10.01
C LEU A 165 0.03 8.26 10.76
N GLY A 166 0.21 7.99 12.05
CA GLY A 166 1.29 8.60 12.85
C GLY A 166 2.67 8.28 12.30
N LEU A 167 2.92 7.03 11.92
CA LEU A 167 4.15 6.60 11.26
C LEU A 167 4.38 7.35 9.93
N SER A 168 3.34 7.49 9.11
CA SER A 168 3.44 8.18 7.82
C SER A 168 3.83 9.64 7.98
N ARG A 169 3.26 10.34 8.97
CA ARG A 169 3.59 11.73 9.33
C ARG A 169 5.06 11.88 9.71
N SER A 170 5.56 10.99 10.57
CA SER A 170 6.96 11.01 11.01
C SER A 170 7.90 10.74 9.85
N LEU A 171 7.66 9.69 9.08
CA LEU A 171 8.47 9.35 7.90
C LEU A 171 8.49 10.48 6.86
N HIS A 172 7.37 11.18 6.67
CA HIS A 172 7.34 12.34 5.78
C HIS A 172 8.31 13.43 6.24
N GLN A 173 8.29 13.79 7.55
CA GLN A 173 9.18 14.81 8.08
C GLN A 173 10.66 14.42 7.99
N GLU A 174 10.99 13.13 8.21
CA GLU A 174 12.36 12.63 8.17
C GLU A 174 12.93 12.52 6.75
N LEU A 175 12.07 12.26 5.74
CA LEU A 175 12.52 11.88 4.42
C LEU A 175 12.37 12.98 3.35
N LYS A 176 11.60 14.04 3.63
CA LYS A 176 11.30 15.10 2.66
C LYS A 176 12.54 15.84 2.16
N GLU A 177 13.57 16.02 2.97
CA GLU A 177 14.82 16.66 2.59
C GLU A 177 15.60 15.88 1.52
N PHE A 178 15.34 14.58 1.38
CA PHE A 178 15.91 13.70 0.34
C PHE A 178 15.02 13.59 -0.90
N ASN A 179 14.01 14.46 -1.06
CA ASN A 179 12.98 14.36 -2.11
C ASN A 179 12.20 13.03 -2.08
N ILE A 180 12.05 12.45 -0.88
CA ILE A 180 11.22 11.27 -0.66
C ILE A 180 9.90 11.74 -0.06
N ARG A 181 8.81 11.52 -0.79
CA ARG A 181 7.46 11.91 -0.38
C ARG A 181 6.74 10.72 0.21
N VAL A 182 6.23 10.87 1.41
CA VAL A 182 5.44 9.85 2.09
C VAL A 182 3.99 10.31 2.16
N PHE A 183 3.10 9.47 1.70
CA PHE A 183 1.66 9.74 1.66
C PHE A 183 0.92 8.73 2.54
N CYS A 184 -0.06 9.22 3.30
CA CYS A 184 -1.08 8.38 3.91
C CYS A 184 -2.40 8.57 3.15
N VAL A 185 -2.76 7.59 2.32
CA VAL A 185 -4.03 7.62 1.58
C VAL A 185 -5.07 6.83 2.37
N SER A 186 -6.11 7.52 2.81
CA SER A 186 -7.14 7.02 3.73
C SER A 186 -8.52 7.00 3.06
N PRO A 187 -8.82 5.96 2.27
CA PRO A 187 -10.12 5.80 1.65
C PRO A 187 -11.19 5.37 2.65
N GLY A 188 -12.44 5.69 2.34
CA GLY A 188 -13.60 5.01 2.89
C GLY A 188 -13.66 3.55 2.46
N SER A 189 -14.81 2.90 2.59
CA SER A 189 -15.00 1.51 2.17
C SER A 189 -14.81 1.36 0.65
N ILE A 190 -14.07 0.33 0.23
CA ILE A 190 -13.72 0.06 -1.18
C ILE A 190 -14.37 -1.24 -1.64
N GLN A 191 -14.82 -1.31 -2.88
CA GLN A 191 -15.39 -2.50 -3.52
C GLN A 191 -14.31 -3.58 -3.78
N THR A 192 -13.91 -4.26 -2.70
CA THR A 192 -12.92 -5.33 -2.68
C THR A 192 -13.45 -6.52 -1.87
N ASP A 193 -12.78 -7.66 -1.93
CA ASP A 193 -13.16 -8.81 -1.09
C ASP A 193 -13.05 -8.48 0.41
N MET A 194 -12.09 -7.64 0.82
CA MET A 194 -12.03 -7.13 2.18
C MET A 194 -13.25 -6.26 2.52
N GLY A 195 -13.68 -5.40 1.62
CA GLY A 195 -14.88 -4.56 1.82
C GLY A 195 -16.16 -5.37 1.99
N LYS A 196 -16.28 -6.52 1.32
CA LYS A 196 -17.44 -7.42 1.46
C LYS A 196 -17.57 -8.04 2.85
N THR A 197 -16.51 -8.07 3.65
CA THR A 197 -16.56 -8.66 5.00
C THR A 197 -17.36 -7.82 5.99
N ASP A 198 -17.54 -6.52 5.74
CA ASP A 198 -18.38 -5.65 6.56
C ASP A 198 -19.81 -5.62 6.01
N THR A 199 -20.62 -6.56 6.44
CA THR A 199 -22.04 -6.68 6.04
C THR A 199 -22.95 -5.62 6.64
N ARG A 200 -22.45 -4.72 7.49
CA ARG A 200 -23.20 -3.62 8.10
C ARG A 200 -23.39 -2.44 7.15
N GLN A 201 -22.68 -2.42 6.04
CA GLN A 201 -22.69 -1.37 5.03
C GLN A 201 -23.17 -1.88 3.67
N ASP A 202 -23.80 -1.01 2.89
CA ASP A 202 -24.17 -1.33 1.51
C ASP A 202 -22.94 -1.27 0.59
N PHE A 203 -22.51 -2.42 0.12
CA PHE A 203 -21.36 -2.58 -0.75
C PHE A 203 -21.47 -1.79 -2.07
N SER A 204 -22.68 -1.56 -2.59
CA SER A 204 -22.89 -0.79 -3.81
C SER A 204 -22.47 0.68 -3.65
N ASN A 205 -22.43 1.17 -2.42
CA ASN A 205 -22.05 2.52 -2.05
C ASN A 205 -20.53 2.69 -1.79
N PHE A 206 -19.73 1.64 -1.96
CA PHE A 206 -18.29 1.71 -1.74
C PHE A 206 -17.57 2.38 -2.92
N LEU A 207 -16.38 2.92 -2.65
CA LEU A 207 -15.47 3.45 -3.67
C LEU A 207 -15.04 2.34 -4.64
N ARG A 208 -14.92 2.65 -5.90
CA ARG A 208 -14.33 1.72 -6.88
C ARG A 208 -12.82 1.68 -6.72
N PRO A 209 -12.20 0.49 -6.66
CA PRO A 209 -10.75 0.38 -6.48
C PRO A 209 -9.95 1.02 -7.59
N GLU A 210 -10.50 1.06 -8.83
CA GLU A 210 -9.87 1.71 -9.98
C GLU A 210 -9.72 3.23 -9.76
N GLU A 211 -10.76 3.90 -9.22
CA GLU A 211 -10.75 5.34 -8.95
C GLU A 211 -9.74 5.68 -7.84
N VAL A 212 -9.67 4.84 -6.79
CA VAL A 212 -8.69 5.03 -5.72
C VAL A 212 -7.27 4.83 -6.24
N ALA A 213 -7.05 3.83 -7.10
CA ALA A 213 -5.75 3.57 -7.73
C ALA A 213 -5.31 4.72 -8.64
N GLU A 214 -6.22 5.24 -9.45
CA GLU A 214 -5.97 6.40 -10.32
C GLU A 214 -5.55 7.62 -9.50
N TYR A 215 -6.23 7.90 -8.39
CA TYR A 215 -5.90 9.00 -7.51
C TYR A 215 -4.52 8.82 -6.83
N ILE A 216 -4.18 7.61 -6.42
CA ILE A 216 -2.85 7.29 -5.87
C ILE A 216 -1.76 7.55 -6.91
N VAL A 217 -1.94 7.09 -8.14
CA VAL A 217 -0.97 7.31 -9.21
C VAL A 217 -0.86 8.79 -9.56
N PHE A 218 -1.99 9.51 -9.56
CA PHE A 218 -2.01 10.95 -9.78
C PHE A 218 -1.13 11.70 -8.76
N ILE A 219 -1.26 11.44 -7.47
CA ILE A 219 -0.50 12.17 -6.44
C ILE A 219 1.00 11.88 -6.45
N ILE A 220 1.42 10.67 -6.77
CA ILE A 220 2.84 10.31 -6.79
C ILE A 220 3.57 10.86 -8.03
N LYS A 221 2.83 11.29 -9.05
CA LYS A 221 3.38 11.93 -10.27
C LYS A 221 3.83 13.37 -10.04
N PHE A 222 3.38 14.03 -8.97
CA PHE A 222 3.83 15.38 -8.69
C PHE A 222 5.27 15.39 -8.19
N ASP A 223 6.09 16.24 -8.82
CA ASP A 223 7.51 16.43 -8.49
C ASP A 223 7.87 17.93 -8.36
N ASN A 224 6.88 18.74 -8.05
CA ASN A 224 7.03 20.15 -7.71
C ASN A 224 7.06 20.34 -6.17
N GLU A 225 7.05 21.59 -5.70
CA GLU A 225 7.07 21.89 -4.27
C GLU A 225 5.74 21.62 -3.54
N LEU A 226 4.65 21.41 -4.30
CA LEU A 226 3.33 21.15 -3.74
C LEU A 226 3.22 19.68 -3.30
N ILE A 227 2.77 19.45 -2.07
CA ILE A 227 2.44 18.14 -1.54
C ILE A 227 1.19 18.19 -0.66
N SER A 228 0.35 17.18 -0.79
CA SER A 228 -0.63 16.80 0.21
C SER A 228 -0.27 15.40 0.68
N ASP A 229 0.29 15.28 1.87
CA ASP A 229 0.80 14.02 2.44
C ASP A 229 -0.28 13.18 3.11
N GLU A 230 -1.43 13.78 3.45
CA GLU A 230 -2.60 13.09 3.99
C GLU A 230 -3.83 13.29 3.09
N LEU A 231 -4.37 12.18 2.57
CA LEU A 231 -5.51 12.22 1.66
C LEU A 231 -6.64 11.36 2.18
N ARG A 232 -7.80 11.99 2.42
CA ARG A 232 -9.05 11.31 2.76
C ARG A 232 -9.92 11.21 1.51
N LEU A 233 -10.20 9.98 1.08
CA LEU A 233 -11.01 9.74 -0.11
C LEU A 233 -12.39 9.22 0.32
N ASN A 234 -13.41 9.96 -0.01
CA ASN A 234 -14.79 9.60 0.29
C ASN A 234 -15.62 9.62 -1.00
N ARG A 235 -16.68 8.82 -1.02
CA ARG A 235 -17.64 8.87 -2.12
C ARG A 235 -18.49 10.14 -2.03
N VAL A 236 -18.67 10.81 -3.15
CA VAL A 236 -19.70 11.82 -3.30
C VAL A 236 -21.03 11.10 -3.55
N ILE A 237 -21.98 11.24 -2.63
CA ILE A 237 -23.34 10.75 -2.83
C ILE A 237 -24.13 11.93 -3.42
N VAL A 238 -24.42 11.87 -4.70
CA VAL A 238 -25.35 12.80 -5.34
C VAL A 238 -26.75 12.23 -5.12
N GLN A 239 -27.58 12.92 -4.35
CA GLN A 239 -29.00 12.58 -4.14
C GLN A 239 -29.83 12.99 -5.36
#